data_e845b8ce4240a0c560c693606151289d
#
_entry.id   e845b8ce4240a0c560c693606151289d
#
_cell.length_a   1.000
_cell.length_b   1.000
_cell.length_c   1.000
_cell.angle_alpha   90.00
_cell.angle_beta   90.00
_cell.angle_gamma   90.00
#
_symmetry.space_group_name_H-M   'P 1'
#
loop_
_entity.id
_entity.type
_entity.pdbx_description
1 polymer ?
#
loop_
_entity_poly.entity_id
_entity_poly.type
_entity_poly.pdbx_seq_one_letter_code
_entity_poly.pdbx_strand_id
1 'polypeptide(L)'
;MKQFTALLVLLALISCADDQWDDCVTSTGPNLTVEREASPFHTMELGSKIDVVLTQDSVDAITVEGGRNLLGQVETSISDGVLRINSNLTCNWVRNLHDRIKVHVHCSSLRTIVYTGSGDVTCTNAIVQPTFRVEQRQGSGTLRLNIEADTCWYGLHTGPGNVIASGTANVLYLYSNGYAHIDVLAQQHQQSHCNNSGSGDFRTAPSAVFYGAVYNAGDIHYYGDPIIGSLVDEGSGSVIHGD
;
A
#
# COMPACT_ATOMS: atom_id res chain seq x y z
N MET A 1 -24.98 -52.59 -1.94
CA MET A 1 -24.81 -51.23 -2.54
C MET A 1 -25.37 -50.10 -1.69
N LYS A 2 -26.57 -50.16 -1.11
CA LYS A 2 -27.17 -49.09 -0.29
C LYS A 2 -26.40 -48.75 1.01
N GLN A 3 -25.71 -49.72 1.62
CA GLN A 3 -24.92 -49.50 2.85
C GLN A 3 -23.54 -48.84 2.59
N PHE A 4 -22.96 -49.03 1.40
CA PHE A 4 -21.70 -48.39 1.02
C PHE A 4 -21.88 -46.89 0.70
N THR A 5 -23.05 -46.53 0.15
CA THR A 5 -23.36 -45.13 -0.18
C THR A 5 -23.61 -44.30 1.09
N ALA A 6 -24.21 -44.90 2.13
CA ALA A 6 -24.42 -44.23 3.41
C ALA A 6 -23.09 -43.95 4.15
N LEU A 7 -22.10 -44.86 4.06
CA LEU A 7 -20.79 -44.69 4.69
C LEU A 7 -19.96 -43.61 3.97
N LEU A 8 -20.09 -43.47 2.63
CA LEU A 8 -19.38 -42.44 1.86
C LEU A 8 -19.93 -41.03 2.14
N VAL A 9 -21.24 -40.89 2.37
CA VAL A 9 -21.88 -39.62 2.74
C VAL A 9 -21.49 -39.20 4.17
N LEU A 10 -21.31 -40.16 5.08
CA LEU A 10 -20.91 -39.86 6.45
C LEU A 10 -19.44 -39.41 6.56
N LEU A 11 -18.55 -39.91 5.68
CA LEU A 11 -17.15 -39.48 5.63
C LEU A 11 -16.97 -38.08 5.03
N ALA A 12 -17.89 -37.62 4.20
CA ALA A 12 -17.86 -36.27 3.60
C ALA A 12 -18.22 -35.15 4.60
N LEU A 13 -18.80 -35.49 5.77
CA LEU A 13 -19.20 -34.53 6.79
C LEU A 13 -18.11 -34.26 7.84
N ILE A 14 -16.98 -34.99 7.82
CA ILE A 14 -15.91 -34.86 8.81
C ILE A 14 -14.75 -33.96 8.30
N SER A 15 -14.84 -33.43 7.07
CA SER A 15 -13.76 -32.65 6.45
C SER A 15 -13.90 -31.13 6.58
N CYS A 16 -14.69 -30.62 7.53
CA CYS A 16 -14.60 -29.20 7.90
C CYS A 16 -13.68 -29.08 9.11
N ALA A 17 -12.52 -28.48 8.89
CA ALA A 17 -11.66 -28.05 9.99
C ALA A 17 -12.43 -27.03 10.82
N ASP A 18 -12.64 -27.31 12.11
CA ASP A 18 -13.45 -26.52 13.04
C ASP A 18 -12.95 -25.08 13.24
N ASP A 19 -11.70 -24.78 12.91
CA ASP A 19 -11.06 -23.47 13.19
C ASP A 19 -11.49 -22.32 12.26
N GLN A 20 -12.16 -22.59 11.14
CA GLN A 20 -12.52 -21.53 10.16
C GLN A 20 -13.97 -21.03 10.28
N TRP A 21 -14.86 -21.76 10.93
CA TRP A 21 -16.26 -21.35 11.08
C TRP A 21 -16.46 -20.29 12.17
N ASP A 22 -15.67 -20.31 13.22
CA ASP A 22 -15.75 -19.34 14.32
C ASP A 22 -15.44 -17.92 13.86
N ASP A 23 -14.54 -17.75 12.90
CA ASP A 23 -14.12 -16.44 12.40
C ASP A 23 -15.21 -15.74 11.57
N CYS A 24 -16.08 -16.48 10.88
CA CYS A 24 -17.15 -15.93 10.05
C CYS A 24 -18.42 -15.53 10.84
N VAL A 25 -18.66 -16.13 11.99
CA VAL A 25 -19.89 -15.96 12.79
C VAL A 25 -19.65 -15.08 14.03
N THR A 26 -18.41 -14.90 14.44
CA THR A 26 -18.07 -14.10 15.61
C THR A 26 -18.28 -12.61 15.34
N SER A 27 -19.05 -11.93 16.20
CA SER A 27 -19.21 -10.47 16.14
C SER A 27 -17.85 -9.78 16.35
N THR A 28 -17.67 -8.58 15.77
CA THR A 28 -16.43 -7.81 15.92
C THR A 28 -16.09 -7.48 17.39
N GLY A 29 -17.09 -7.45 18.25
CA GLY A 29 -16.96 -7.01 19.65
C GLY A 29 -16.76 -5.49 19.78
N PRO A 30 -16.60 -4.96 21.01
CA PRO A 30 -16.32 -3.55 21.23
C PRO A 30 -14.97 -3.15 20.65
N ASN A 31 -14.86 -1.90 20.16
CA ASN A 31 -13.62 -1.36 19.66
C ASN A 31 -12.59 -1.20 20.78
N LEU A 32 -11.39 -1.67 20.57
CA LEU A 32 -10.26 -1.57 21.50
C LEU A 32 -9.00 -1.17 20.75
N THR A 33 -8.05 -0.61 21.50
CA THR A 33 -6.69 -0.34 21.05
C THR A 33 -5.73 -1.18 21.88
N VAL A 34 -4.81 -1.86 21.23
CA VAL A 34 -3.82 -2.74 21.85
C VAL A 34 -2.42 -2.36 21.36
N GLU A 35 -1.52 -2.11 22.29
CA GLU A 35 -0.10 -1.90 21.99
C GLU A 35 0.57 -3.21 21.56
N ARG A 36 1.56 -3.10 20.68
CA ARG A 36 2.41 -4.19 20.22
C ARG A 36 3.88 -3.87 20.51
N GLU A 37 4.69 -4.89 20.66
CA GLU A 37 6.13 -4.72 20.78
C GLU A 37 6.68 -4.03 19.54
N ALA A 38 7.51 -3.01 19.74
CA ALA A 38 8.19 -2.28 18.69
C ALA A 38 9.70 -2.27 18.97
N SER A 39 10.47 -2.44 17.91
CA SER A 39 11.92 -2.22 17.87
C SER A 39 12.24 -1.42 16.61
N PRO A 40 13.41 -0.81 16.48
CA PRO A 40 13.75 -0.01 15.32
C PRO A 40 13.58 -0.77 14.00
N PHE A 41 12.90 -0.12 13.03
CA PHE A 41 12.73 -0.65 11.68
C PHE A 41 12.86 0.47 10.64
N HIS A 42 13.20 0.09 9.42
CA HIS A 42 13.35 1.00 8.28
C HIS A 42 12.52 0.56 7.06
N THR A 43 11.97 -0.63 7.11
CA THR A 43 11.08 -1.18 6.06
C THR A 43 9.78 -1.65 6.70
N MET A 44 8.67 -1.37 6.05
CA MET A 44 7.35 -1.90 6.41
C MET A 44 6.81 -2.74 5.26
N GLU A 45 6.51 -4.01 5.54
CA GLU A 45 5.81 -4.92 4.64
C GLU A 45 4.35 -5.00 5.09
N LEU A 46 3.44 -4.56 4.24
CA LEU A 46 2.01 -4.49 4.52
C LEU A 46 1.23 -5.42 3.60
N GLY A 47 0.66 -6.45 4.18
CA GLY A 47 -0.28 -7.37 3.54
C GLY A 47 -1.71 -7.15 4.01
N SER A 48 -2.64 -8.00 3.54
CA SER A 48 -4.03 -8.08 4.02
C SER A 48 -4.84 -6.77 3.87
N LYS A 49 -6.05 -6.78 4.44
CA LYS A 49 -6.99 -5.63 4.43
C LYS A 49 -6.89 -4.88 5.77
N ILE A 50 -5.78 -4.17 5.95
CA ILE A 50 -5.48 -3.39 7.16
C ILE A 50 -5.19 -1.95 6.75
N ASP A 51 -5.88 -0.99 7.36
CA ASP A 51 -5.55 0.43 7.18
C ASP A 51 -4.38 0.78 8.09
N VAL A 52 -3.41 1.55 7.58
CA VAL A 52 -2.24 1.98 8.34
C VAL A 52 -2.19 3.49 8.43
N VAL A 53 -1.97 3.99 9.63
CA VAL A 53 -1.74 5.41 9.91
C VAL A 53 -0.30 5.59 10.35
N LEU A 54 0.50 6.25 9.50
CA LEU A 54 1.92 6.51 9.76
C LEU A 54 2.11 7.86 10.43
N THR A 55 2.94 7.87 11.44
CA THR A 55 3.40 9.10 12.11
C THR A 55 4.92 9.03 12.27
N GLN A 56 5.66 9.99 11.71
CA GLN A 56 7.07 10.09 12.05
C GLN A 56 7.19 10.63 13.47
N ASP A 57 7.96 9.92 14.29
CA ASP A 57 8.23 10.25 15.68
C ASP A 57 9.69 9.90 16.03
N SER A 58 10.13 10.31 17.21
CA SER A 58 11.47 9.95 17.74
C SER A 58 11.53 8.52 18.29
N VAL A 59 10.38 7.90 18.54
CA VAL A 59 10.25 6.55 19.13
C VAL A 59 9.36 5.69 18.23
N ASP A 60 9.83 4.48 17.96
CA ASP A 60 9.03 3.49 17.23
C ASP A 60 7.97 2.90 18.17
N ALA A 61 6.71 2.93 17.75
CA ALA A 61 5.59 2.36 18.50
C ALA A 61 4.51 1.82 17.54
N ILE A 62 3.83 0.79 17.95
CA ILE A 62 2.78 0.16 17.14
C ILE A 62 1.56 -0.06 18.02
N THR A 63 0.41 0.43 17.56
CA THR A 63 -0.88 0.12 18.18
C THR A 63 -1.87 -0.38 17.16
N VAL A 64 -2.67 -1.37 17.54
CA VAL A 64 -3.71 -1.98 16.71
C VAL A 64 -5.06 -1.61 17.26
N GLU A 65 -5.88 -0.96 16.45
CA GLU A 65 -7.24 -0.54 16.78
C GLU A 65 -8.25 -1.38 15.98
N GLY A 66 -9.27 -1.90 16.64
CA GLY A 66 -10.33 -2.67 16.00
C GLY A 66 -11.23 -3.39 16.99
N GLY A 67 -12.18 -4.16 16.48
CA GLY A 67 -13.05 -4.98 17.32
C GLY A 67 -12.25 -6.01 18.12
N ARG A 68 -12.54 -6.14 19.43
CA ARG A 68 -11.82 -7.03 20.36
C ARG A 68 -11.54 -8.42 19.78
N ASN A 69 -12.54 -9.00 19.14
CA ASN A 69 -12.47 -10.37 18.65
C ASN A 69 -11.62 -10.52 17.38
N LEU A 70 -11.24 -9.41 16.75
CA LEU A 70 -10.42 -9.38 15.53
C LEU A 70 -8.94 -9.12 15.82
N LEU A 71 -8.62 -8.46 16.95
CA LEU A 71 -7.27 -8.00 17.24
C LEU A 71 -6.26 -9.15 17.39
N GLY A 72 -6.71 -10.34 17.81
CA GLY A 72 -5.89 -11.54 17.90
C GLY A 72 -5.46 -12.11 16.54
N GLN A 73 -6.16 -11.75 15.47
CA GLN A 73 -5.88 -12.20 14.10
C GLN A 73 -4.92 -11.26 13.36
N VAL A 74 -4.58 -10.11 13.97
CA VAL A 74 -3.60 -9.18 13.41
C VAL A 74 -2.22 -9.52 13.93
N GLU A 75 -1.34 -9.86 13.01
CA GLU A 75 0.05 -10.18 13.30
C GLU A 75 0.94 -8.98 12.99
N THR A 76 1.76 -8.60 13.95
CA THR A 76 2.82 -7.62 13.80
C THR A 76 4.13 -8.25 14.26
N SER A 77 5.15 -8.21 13.43
CA SER A 77 6.47 -8.73 13.79
C SER A 77 7.58 -7.85 13.22
N ILE A 78 8.66 -7.71 13.96
CA ILE A 78 9.85 -6.99 13.50
C ILE A 78 11.04 -7.94 13.52
N SER A 79 11.68 -8.10 12.37
CA SER A 79 12.94 -8.83 12.24
C SER A 79 13.82 -8.19 11.18
N ASP A 80 15.11 -8.10 11.43
CA ASP A 80 16.10 -7.53 10.51
C ASP A 80 15.76 -6.10 10.03
N GLY A 81 15.13 -5.30 10.90
CA GLY A 81 14.70 -3.94 10.56
C GLY A 81 13.49 -3.87 9.64
N VAL A 82 12.72 -4.96 9.51
CA VAL A 82 11.50 -5.05 8.71
C VAL A 82 10.31 -5.29 9.64
N LEU A 83 9.39 -4.33 9.67
CA LEU A 83 8.06 -4.48 10.29
C LEU A 83 7.13 -5.16 9.29
N ARG A 84 6.59 -6.31 9.67
CA ARG A 84 5.55 -7.03 8.91
C ARG A 84 4.21 -6.89 9.58
N ILE A 85 3.20 -6.48 8.82
CA ILE A 85 1.82 -6.32 9.27
C ILE A 85 0.93 -7.17 8.38
N ASN A 86 0.30 -8.18 8.96
CA ASN A 86 -0.60 -9.10 8.27
C ASN A 86 -1.82 -9.41 9.12
N SER A 87 -2.81 -10.06 8.51
CA SER A 87 -3.99 -10.56 9.20
C SER A 87 -4.40 -11.92 8.63
N ASN A 88 -4.72 -12.83 9.52
CA ASN A 88 -5.26 -14.16 9.19
C ASN A 88 -6.79 -14.18 9.05
N LEU A 89 -7.45 -13.01 9.05
CA LEU A 89 -8.89 -12.89 8.90
C LEU A 89 -9.34 -13.36 7.51
N THR A 90 -10.11 -14.44 7.45
CA THR A 90 -10.58 -15.05 6.21
C THR A 90 -11.95 -14.55 5.76
N CYS A 91 -12.82 -14.11 6.69
CA CYS A 91 -14.22 -13.80 6.45
C CYS A 91 -14.55 -12.29 6.43
N ASN A 92 -13.66 -11.47 5.91
CA ASN A 92 -13.84 -10.01 5.83
C ASN A 92 -15.06 -9.54 5.01
N TRP A 93 -15.64 -10.40 4.18
CA TRP A 93 -16.80 -10.08 3.33
C TRP A 93 -18.16 -10.13 4.05
N VAL A 94 -18.24 -10.82 5.20
CA VAL A 94 -19.46 -10.92 6.02
C VAL A 94 -19.60 -9.75 6.99
N ARG A 95 -18.49 -9.06 7.29
CA ARG A 95 -18.42 -8.00 8.30
C ARG A 95 -18.68 -6.63 7.71
N ASN A 96 -19.23 -5.76 8.54
CA ASN A 96 -19.54 -4.39 8.13
C ASN A 96 -18.26 -3.67 7.66
N LEU A 97 -18.32 -3.03 6.49
CA LEU A 97 -17.18 -2.31 5.88
C LEU A 97 -16.65 -1.15 6.75
N HIS A 98 -17.41 -0.74 7.78
CA HIS A 98 -17.03 0.34 8.70
C HIS A 98 -16.09 -0.12 9.83
N ASP A 99 -16.02 -1.43 10.14
CA ASP A 99 -15.20 -1.97 11.23
C ASP A 99 -13.81 -2.38 10.73
N ARG A 100 -13.13 -1.47 10.02
CA ARG A 100 -11.76 -1.74 9.54
C ARG A 100 -10.78 -1.75 10.70
N ILE A 101 -9.87 -2.71 10.67
CA ILE A 101 -8.71 -2.70 11.55
C ILE A 101 -7.78 -1.60 11.10
N LYS A 102 -7.30 -0.79 12.06
CA LYS A 102 -6.27 0.21 11.84
C LYS A 102 -5.03 -0.13 12.65
N VAL A 103 -3.88 0.03 12.02
CA VAL A 103 -2.60 -0.06 12.70
C VAL A 103 -1.95 1.31 12.67
N HIS A 104 -1.77 1.90 13.84
CA HIS A 104 -1.04 3.15 14.02
C HIS A 104 0.44 2.80 14.20
N VAL A 105 1.28 3.32 13.33
CA VAL A 105 2.71 3.07 13.30
C VAL A 105 3.45 4.37 13.51
N HIS A 106 4.06 4.52 14.66
CA HIS A 106 5.06 5.56 14.90
C HIS A 106 6.41 5.04 14.44
N CYS A 107 7.13 5.80 13.65
CA CYS A 107 8.38 5.38 13.02
C CYS A 107 9.43 6.49 13.05
N SER A 108 10.65 6.14 13.45
CA SER A 108 11.78 7.07 13.50
C SER A 108 12.60 7.11 12.20
N SER A 109 12.63 6.00 11.46
CA SER A 109 13.54 5.83 10.33
C SER A 109 12.97 5.05 9.14
N LEU A 110 11.66 5.08 8.94
CA LEU A 110 10.99 4.37 7.82
C LEU A 110 11.44 4.95 6.47
N ARG A 111 11.97 4.09 5.60
CA ARG A 111 12.47 4.44 4.26
C ARG A 111 11.80 3.66 3.14
N THR A 112 11.22 2.50 3.45
CA THR A 112 10.65 1.63 2.42
C THR A 112 9.29 1.08 2.87
N ILE A 113 8.32 1.13 1.96
CA ILE A 113 7.03 0.45 2.09
C ILE A 113 6.93 -0.58 0.98
N VAL A 114 6.78 -1.85 1.36
CA VAL A 114 6.41 -2.95 0.44
C VAL A 114 4.94 -3.27 0.68
N TYR A 115 4.13 -3.03 -0.35
CA TYR A 115 2.67 -3.08 -0.21
C TYR A 115 2.06 -4.16 -1.11
N THR A 116 1.39 -5.12 -0.48
CA THR A 116 0.67 -6.22 -1.15
C THR A 116 -0.81 -6.30 -0.71
N GLY A 117 -1.22 -5.42 0.18
CA GLY A 117 -2.52 -5.43 0.83
C GLY A 117 -3.64 -4.74 0.05
N SER A 118 -4.77 -4.54 0.72
CA SER A 118 -5.94 -3.83 0.19
C SER A 118 -6.48 -2.75 1.15
N GLY A 119 -5.82 -2.50 2.28
CA GLY A 119 -6.11 -1.37 3.16
C GLY A 119 -5.46 -0.07 2.65
N ASP A 120 -5.87 1.06 3.19
CA ASP A 120 -5.27 2.34 2.86
C ASP A 120 -4.10 2.66 3.81
N VAL A 121 -3.10 3.39 3.29
CA VAL A 121 -1.99 3.94 4.09
C VAL A 121 -2.10 5.46 4.08
N THR A 122 -2.04 6.09 5.25
CA THR A 122 -2.09 7.55 5.40
C THR A 122 -0.99 8.04 6.32
N CYS A 123 -0.46 9.23 6.07
CA CYS A 123 0.49 9.91 6.97
C CYS A 123 -0.23 11.00 7.78
N THR A 124 0.08 11.12 9.07
CA THR A 124 -0.39 12.22 9.93
C THR A 124 0.51 13.45 9.84
N ASN A 125 1.78 13.25 9.56
CA ASN A 125 2.82 14.27 9.36
C ASN A 125 3.74 13.87 8.21
N ALA A 126 4.72 14.70 7.88
CA ALA A 126 5.71 14.37 6.88
C ALA A 126 6.67 13.29 7.38
N ILE A 127 6.98 12.32 6.51
CA ILE A 127 8.06 11.36 6.70
C ILE A 127 9.32 11.95 6.07
N VAL A 128 10.27 12.35 6.91
CA VAL A 128 11.51 13.01 6.49
C VAL A 128 12.66 12.01 6.45
N GLN A 129 13.15 11.71 5.26
CA GLN A 129 14.25 10.75 5.05
C GLN A 129 15.13 11.19 3.87
N PRO A 130 16.41 10.84 3.81
CA PRO A 130 17.22 11.12 2.63
C PRO A 130 16.65 10.48 1.36
N THR A 131 16.12 9.26 1.48
CA THR A 131 15.49 8.51 0.38
C THR A 131 14.24 7.82 0.86
N PHE A 132 13.20 7.74 0.01
CA PHE A 132 11.98 7.02 0.30
C PHE A 132 11.55 6.15 -0.89
N ARG A 133 11.08 4.94 -0.60
CA ARG A 133 10.69 3.97 -1.62
C ARG A 133 9.35 3.33 -1.31
N VAL A 134 8.51 3.23 -2.31
CA VAL A 134 7.29 2.42 -2.30
C VAL A 134 7.41 1.34 -3.38
N GLU A 135 7.20 0.09 -2.99
CA GLU A 135 7.13 -1.07 -3.86
C GLU A 135 5.75 -1.72 -3.70
N GLN A 136 4.84 -1.43 -4.60
CA GLN A 136 3.54 -2.09 -4.61
C GLN A 136 3.58 -3.32 -5.49
N ARG A 137 3.13 -4.45 -4.93
CA ARG A 137 3.01 -5.73 -5.62
C ARG A 137 1.64 -6.34 -5.31
N GLN A 138 0.73 -6.37 -6.29
CA GLN A 138 -0.64 -6.90 -6.13
C GLN A 138 -1.55 -6.11 -5.16
N GLY A 139 -1.11 -4.98 -4.64
CA GLY A 139 -1.91 -4.15 -3.75
C GLY A 139 -3.10 -3.49 -4.47
N SER A 140 -4.17 -3.18 -3.70
CA SER A 140 -5.39 -2.56 -4.26
C SER A 140 -5.92 -1.36 -3.46
N GLY A 141 -5.31 -1.02 -2.32
CA GLY A 141 -5.63 0.19 -1.55
C GLY A 141 -4.93 1.44 -2.09
N THR A 142 -5.14 2.55 -1.42
CA THR A 142 -4.51 3.82 -1.77
C THR A 142 -3.50 4.22 -0.70
N LEU A 143 -2.27 4.52 -1.13
CA LEU A 143 -1.22 5.08 -0.28
C LEU A 143 -1.24 6.60 -0.42
N ARG A 144 -1.73 7.31 0.61
CA ARG A 144 -1.70 8.79 0.73
C ARG A 144 -0.53 9.19 1.61
N LEU A 145 0.56 9.58 0.98
CA LEU A 145 1.84 9.80 1.63
C LEU A 145 2.19 11.28 1.67
N ASN A 146 2.79 11.71 2.77
CA ASN A 146 3.43 13.02 2.89
C ASN A 146 4.93 12.79 3.14
N ILE A 147 5.77 13.04 2.11
CA ILE A 147 7.18 12.64 2.10
C ILE A 147 8.05 13.86 1.82
N GLU A 148 9.05 14.05 2.66
CA GLU A 148 10.14 15.02 2.45
C GLU A 148 11.45 14.22 2.30
N ALA A 149 11.99 14.17 1.08
CA ALA A 149 13.19 13.39 0.79
C ALA A 149 14.03 14.04 -0.32
N ASP A 150 15.28 13.63 -0.42
CA ASP A 150 16.08 14.00 -1.58
C ASP A 150 15.61 13.22 -2.83
N THR A 151 15.37 11.93 -2.67
CA THR A 151 14.91 11.07 -3.77
C THR A 151 13.78 10.15 -3.32
N CYS A 152 12.70 10.09 -4.13
CA CYS A 152 11.60 9.14 -3.95
C CYS A 152 11.49 8.19 -5.14
N TRP A 153 11.14 6.92 -4.87
CA TRP A 153 10.76 5.91 -5.85
C TRP A 153 9.34 5.41 -5.56
N TYR A 154 8.47 5.52 -6.53
CA TYR A 154 7.13 4.95 -6.49
C TYR A 154 7.01 3.90 -7.59
N GLY A 155 7.23 2.62 -7.23
CA GLY A 155 7.18 1.46 -8.12
C GLY A 155 5.90 0.66 -7.92
N LEU A 156 5.00 0.69 -8.90
CA LEU A 156 3.71 -0.01 -8.87
C LEU A 156 3.73 -1.15 -9.90
N HIS A 157 4.17 -2.33 -9.47
CA HIS A 157 4.45 -3.45 -10.36
C HIS A 157 3.20 -4.15 -10.87
N THR A 158 2.25 -4.46 -9.98
CA THR A 158 1.00 -5.17 -10.32
C THR A 158 -0.12 -4.77 -9.37
N GLY A 159 -1.38 -4.91 -9.82
CA GLY A 159 -2.55 -4.54 -9.02
C GLY A 159 -3.04 -3.12 -9.28
N PRO A 160 -4.25 -2.79 -8.81
CA PRO A 160 -4.92 -1.51 -9.05
C PRO A 160 -4.70 -0.46 -7.94
N GLY A 161 -3.85 -0.71 -6.96
CA GLY A 161 -3.65 0.23 -5.85
C GLY A 161 -2.90 1.50 -6.29
N ASN A 162 -3.23 2.64 -5.70
CA ASN A 162 -2.77 3.95 -6.13
C ASN A 162 -1.79 4.58 -5.14
N VAL A 163 -0.93 5.47 -5.64
CA VAL A 163 -0.11 6.36 -4.81
C VAL A 163 -0.53 7.81 -5.06
N ILE A 164 -0.81 8.53 -3.97
CA ILE A 164 -1.03 9.96 -3.94
C ILE A 164 0.00 10.54 -2.97
N ALA A 165 0.96 11.31 -3.48
CA ALA A 165 2.03 11.84 -2.63
C ALA A 165 2.02 13.37 -2.58
N SER A 166 2.41 13.88 -1.40
CA SER A 166 2.61 15.29 -1.10
C SER A 166 3.96 15.49 -0.38
N GLY A 167 4.34 16.74 -0.12
CA GLY A 167 5.60 17.10 0.53
C GLY A 167 6.64 17.62 -0.46
N THR A 168 7.90 17.24 -0.31
CA THR A 168 9.01 17.74 -1.14
C THR A 168 9.99 16.66 -1.55
N ALA A 169 10.58 16.79 -2.75
CA ALA A 169 11.69 15.96 -3.20
C ALA A 169 12.60 16.74 -4.17
N ASN A 170 13.84 16.27 -4.38
CA ASN A 170 14.63 16.75 -5.49
C ASN A 170 14.31 15.92 -6.74
N VAL A 171 14.28 14.59 -6.62
CA VAL A 171 14.10 13.68 -7.75
C VAL A 171 13.00 12.66 -7.44
N LEU A 172 12.06 12.50 -8.37
CA LEU A 172 11.04 11.45 -8.35
C LEU A 172 11.28 10.44 -9.47
N TYR A 173 11.24 9.15 -9.11
CA TYR A 173 11.16 8.04 -10.05
C TYR A 173 9.79 7.40 -9.92
N LEU A 174 9.01 7.45 -11.01
CA LEU A 174 7.66 6.91 -11.09
C LEU A 174 7.64 5.76 -12.08
N TYR A 175 7.22 4.59 -11.63
CA TYR A 175 7.13 3.39 -12.45
C TYR A 175 5.81 2.66 -12.22
N SER A 176 5.13 2.25 -13.29
CA SER A 176 4.01 1.33 -13.22
C SER A 176 4.05 0.31 -14.35
N ASN A 177 3.67 -0.93 -14.02
CA ASN A 177 3.47 -2.03 -14.98
C ASN A 177 2.10 -2.70 -14.75
N GLY A 178 1.17 -2.02 -14.10
CA GLY A 178 -0.15 -2.53 -13.73
C GLY A 178 -1.28 -1.57 -14.11
N TYR A 179 -2.31 -1.53 -13.27
CA TYR A 179 -3.50 -0.69 -13.45
C TYR A 179 -3.49 0.53 -12.51
N ALA A 180 -2.42 0.71 -11.77
CA ALA A 180 -2.31 1.70 -10.70
C ALA A 180 -2.05 3.11 -11.24
N HIS A 181 -2.62 4.11 -10.57
CA HIS A 181 -2.36 5.53 -10.84
C HIS A 181 -1.35 6.10 -9.84
N ILE A 182 -0.52 7.04 -10.31
CA ILE A 182 0.42 7.80 -9.48
C ILE A 182 0.10 9.29 -9.62
N ASP A 183 -0.29 9.93 -8.51
CA ASP A 183 -0.52 11.36 -8.45
C ASP A 183 0.47 12.01 -7.45
N VAL A 184 1.40 12.79 -7.98
CA VAL A 184 2.42 13.50 -7.20
C VAL A 184 2.35 15.02 -7.42
N LEU A 185 1.21 15.55 -7.87
CA LEU A 185 1.05 16.99 -8.09
C LEU A 185 1.25 17.83 -6.82
N ALA A 186 0.88 17.27 -5.66
CA ALA A 186 1.05 17.93 -4.37
C ALA A 186 2.46 17.74 -3.77
N GLN A 187 3.34 16.96 -4.39
CA GLN A 187 4.73 16.80 -4.00
C GLN A 187 5.62 17.71 -4.84
N GLN A 188 6.10 18.80 -4.23
CA GLN A 188 7.02 19.74 -4.91
C GLN A 188 8.35 19.04 -5.22
N HIS A 189 8.82 19.11 -6.47
CA HIS A 189 10.05 18.45 -6.87
C HIS A 189 10.72 19.13 -8.07
N GLN A 190 12.01 18.85 -8.26
CA GLN A 190 12.78 19.44 -9.36
C GLN A 190 12.76 18.54 -10.61
N GLN A 191 12.88 17.23 -10.43
CA GLN A 191 12.98 16.29 -11.56
C GLN A 191 12.00 15.14 -11.42
N SER A 192 11.37 14.75 -12.53
CA SER A 192 10.58 13.54 -12.67
C SER A 192 11.14 12.63 -13.74
N HIS A 193 11.32 11.35 -13.39
CA HIS A 193 11.62 10.27 -14.30
C HIS A 193 10.44 9.28 -14.29
N CYS A 194 9.62 9.36 -15.34
CA CYS A 194 8.38 8.58 -15.43
C CYS A 194 8.52 7.48 -16.48
N ASN A 195 8.22 6.24 -16.08
CA ASN A 195 8.13 5.09 -16.97
C ASN A 195 6.77 4.42 -16.74
N ASN A 196 5.84 4.60 -17.67
CA ASN A 196 4.51 4.02 -17.62
C ASN A 196 4.41 2.86 -18.61
N SER A 197 4.61 1.65 -18.10
CA SER A 197 4.40 0.39 -18.82
C SER A 197 3.04 -0.26 -18.46
N GLY A 198 2.19 0.46 -17.73
CA GLY A 198 0.87 0.05 -17.28
C GLY A 198 -0.28 0.72 -18.03
N SER A 199 -1.48 0.64 -17.45
CA SER A 199 -2.68 1.29 -17.99
C SER A 199 -3.29 2.34 -17.06
N GLY A 200 -2.74 2.53 -15.86
CA GLY A 200 -3.08 3.65 -15.00
C GLY A 200 -2.27 4.90 -15.37
N ASP A 201 -2.79 6.08 -15.04
CA ASP A 201 -2.18 7.34 -15.44
C ASP A 201 -1.25 7.90 -14.36
N PHE A 202 -0.25 8.66 -14.78
CA PHE A 202 0.60 9.45 -13.89
C PHE A 202 0.27 10.94 -14.00
N ARG A 203 0.40 11.65 -12.88
CA ARG A 203 0.28 13.11 -12.80
C ARG A 203 1.46 13.67 -12.01
N THR A 204 2.24 14.56 -12.63
CA THR A 204 3.47 15.11 -12.06
C THR A 204 3.67 16.57 -12.46
N ALA A 205 4.38 17.36 -11.65
CA ALA A 205 4.67 18.77 -11.92
C ALA A 205 6.12 19.14 -11.55
N PRO A 206 7.13 18.62 -12.31
CA PRO A 206 8.54 18.93 -12.04
C PRO A 206 8.86 20.38 -12.38
N SER A 207 9.64 21.05 -11.51
CA SER A 207 10.00 22.46 -11.70
C SER A 207 11.21 22.69 -12.60
N ALA A 208 12.05 21.66 -12.83
CA ALA A 208 13.29 21.81 -13.60
C ALA A 208 13.39 20.89 -14.81
N VAL A 209 13.30 19.57 -14.61
CA VAL A 209 13.52 18.60 -15.71
C VAL A 209 12.49 17.49 -15.69
N PHE A 210 11.99 17.11 -16.87
CA PHE A 210 11.05 16.02 -17.07
C PHE A 210 11.58 14.99 -18.07
N TYR A 211 11.45 13.71 -17.68
CA TYR A 211 11.68 12.53 -18.52
C TYR A 211 10.41 11.69 -18.49
N GLY A 212 9.77 11.47 -19.64
CA GLY A 212 8.53 10.70 -19.76
C GLY A 212 8.66 9.57 -20.77
N ALA A 213 8.25 8.36 -20.39
CA ALA A 213 8.19 7.21 -21.30
C ALA A 213 6.88 6.44 -21.08
N VAL A 214 6.11 6.28 -22.15
CA VAL A 214 4.87 5.49 -22.19
C VAL A 214 5.08 4.30 -23.10
N TYR A 215 4.87 3.09 -22.55
CA TYR A 215 5.03 1.82 -23.27
C TYR A 215 3.72 1.02 -23.37
N ASN A 216 2.62 1.48 -22.73
CA ASN A 216 1.32 0.82 -22.75
C ASN A 216 0.19 1.86 -22.86
N ALA A 217 -0.97 1.60 -22.26
CA ALA A 217 -2.19 2.36 -22.47
C ALA A 217 -2.38 3.57 -21.51
N GLY A 218 -1.67 3.61 -20.40
CA GLY A 218 -1.79 4.69 -19.42
C GLY A 218 -1.05 5.95 -19.87
N ASP A 219 -1.62 7.12 -19.60
CA ASP A 219 -1.04 8.42 -19.94
C ASP A 219 -0.09 8.92 -18.84
N ILE A 220 0.81 9.83 -19.22
CA ILE A 220 1.59 10.65 -18.29
C ILE A 220 1.22 12.13 -18.51
N HIS A 221 0.55 12.72 -17.53
CA HIS A 221 0.25 14.15 -17.52
C HIS A 221 1.33 14.88 -16.72
N TYR A 222 2.07 15.77 -17.37
CA TYR A 222 3.01 16.65 -16.69
C TYR A 222 2.56 18.11 -16.79
N TYR A 223 2.86 18.91 -15.77
CA TYR A 223 2.43 20.29 -15.63
C TYR A 223 3.63 21.20 -15.39
N GLY A 224 3.44 22.50 -15.68
CA GLY A 224 4.49 23.51 -15.61
C GLY A 224 5.38 23.53 -16.86
N ASP A 225 6.50 24.24 -16.78
CA ASP A 225 7.43 24.47 -17.92
C ASP A 225 8.83 23.87 -17.66
N PRO A 226 8.94 22.55 -17.38
CA PRO A 226 10.25 21.93 -17.17
C PRO A 226 11.03 21.81 -18.50
N ILE A 227 12.35 21.72 -18.40
CA ILE A 227 13.18 21.30 -19.53
C ILE A 227 12.84 19.84 -19.84
N ILE A 228 12.53 19.56 -21.10
CA ILE A 228 12.28 18.19 -21.54
C ILE A 228 13.62 17.48 -21.79
N GLY A 229 13.94 16.49 -20.97
CA GLY A 229 15.12 15.65 -21.13
C GLY A 229 14.92 14.57 -22.19
N SER A 230 13.79 13.85 -22.13
CA SER A 230 13.36 12.93 -23.18
C SER A 230 11.88 12.60 -23.08
N LEU A 231 11.24 12.35 -24.23
CA LEU A 231 9.89 11.82 -24.34
C LEU A 231 9.90 10.58 -25.23
N VAL A 232 9.19 9.53 -24.79
CA VAL A 232 9.02 8.27 -25.54
C VAL A 232 7.55 7.87 -25.48
N ASP A 233 6.90 7.78 -26.64
CA ASP A 233 5.52 7.32 -26.80
C ASP A 233 5.53 6.10 -27.72
N GLU A 234 5.69 4.89 -27.14
CA GLU A 234 5.68 3.62 -27.84
C GLU A 234 4.40 2.81 -27.56
N GLY A 235 3.59 3.24 -26.59
CA GLY A 235 2.32 2.64 -26.22
C GLY A 235 1.13 3.20 -27.01
N SER A 236 -0.09 2.89 -26.53
CA SER A 236 -1.33 3.54 -26.99
C SER A 236 -1.71 4.76 -26.14
N GLY A 237 -1.13 4.89 -24.94
CA GLY A 237 -1.17 6.11 -24.14
C GLY A 237 -0.13 7.13 -24.63
N SER A 238 -0.12 8.32 -24.02
CA SER A 238 0.70 9.44 -24.45
C SER A 238 1.31 10.21 -23.28
N VAL A 239 2.39 10.96 -23.57
CA VAL A 239 2.91 11.98 -22.67
C VAL A 239 2.22 13.32 -23.01
N ILE A 240 1.46 13.86 -22.08
CA ILE A 240 0.57 15.00 -22.28
C ILE A 240 1.01 16.16 -21.38
N HIS A 241 1.23 17.34 -21.97
CA HIS A 241 1.39 18.56 -21.21
C HIS A 241 0.01 19.07 -20.77
N GLY A 242 -0.20 19.22 -19.47
CA GLY A 242 -1.42 19.78 -18.90
C GLY A 242 -1.31 21.31 -18.74
N ASP A 243 -2.43 22.00 -18.91
CA ASP A 243 -2.58 23.46 -18.74
C ASP A 243 -2.60 23.86 -17.26
#